data_c58f4e9a7d73934fd2bfbea28c995cfa
#
_entry.id   c58f4e9a7d73934fd2bfbea28c995cfa
#
_cell.length_a   1.000
_cell.length_b   1.000
_cell.length_c   1.000
_cell.angle_alpha   90.00
_cell.angle_beta   90.00
_cell.angle_gamma   90.00
#
_symmetry.space_group_name_H-M   'P 1'
#
loop_
_entity.id
_entity.type
_entity.pdbx_description
1 polymer ?
#
loop_
_entity_poly.entity_id
_entity_poly.type
_entity_poly.pdbx_seq_one_letter_code
_entity_poly.pdbx_strand_id
1 'polypeptide(L)'
;MKWQGDSLTRVRAFPVRAREAAGAELRRVQQGLEPTDWKPVTSVGLGVKEIRVHVEGEHRVLYAAKFAGAIYVLHAFQKTSQKTTKGDIDLAARRYRQLAGELLKAKVQ
;
A
#
# COMPACT_ATOMS: atom_id res chain seq x y z
N MET A 1 5.59 10.26 3.74
CA MET A 1 4.64 9.24 3.24
C MET A 1 3.50 9.92 2.54
N LYS A 2 3.09 9.39 1.41
CA LYS A 2 2.00 9.97 0.61
C LYS A 2 0.89 8.95 0.40
N TRP A 3 -0.35 9.39 0.51
CA TRP A 3 -1.54 8.54 0.45
C TRP A 3 -2.28 8.78 -0.86
N GLN A 4 -2.51 7.72 -1.62
CA GLN A 4 -3.23 7.80 -2.89
C GLN A 4 -4.71 7.51 -2.69
N GLY A 5 -5.57 8.29 -3.35
CA GLY A 5 -7.01 8.11 -3.26
C GLY A 5 -7.51 8.07 -1.82
N ASP A 6 -8.32 7.08 -1.49
CA ASP A 6 -8.90 6.91 -0.17
C ASP A 6 -8.09 5.99 0.75
N SER A 7 -6.80 5.73 0.43
CA SER A 7 -6.01 4.75 1.17
C SER A 7 -5.86 5.10 2.66
N LEU A 8 -5.69 6.38 2.99
CA LEU A 8 -5.60 6.80 4.39
C LEU A 8 -6.92 6.56 5.13
N THR A 9 -8.04 6.92 4.51
CA THR A 9 -9.37 6.68 5.08
C THR A 9 -9.58 5.19 5.34
N ARG A 10 -9.11 4.34 4.42
CA ARG A 10 -9.22 2.89 4.56
C ARG A 10 -8.42 2.37 5.75
N VAL A 11 -7.17 2.83 5.91
CA VAL A 11 -6.37 2.42 7.07
C VAL A 11 -7.01 2.92 8.37
N ARG A 12 -7.52 4.14 8.38
CA ARG A 12 -8.19 4.69 9.56
C ARG A 12 -9.46 3.92 9.93
N ALA A 13 -10.09 3.25 8.97
CA ALA A 13 -11.28 2.44 9.20
C ALA A 13 -10.97 1.04 9.72
N PHE A 14 -9.72 0.62 9.77
CA PHE A 14 -9.34 -0.65 10.39
C PHE A 14 -9.69 -0.64 11.88
N PRO A 15 -9.95 -1.80 12.50
CA PRO A 15 -10.02 -1.88 13.95
C PRO A 15 -8.77 -1.27 14.57
N VAL A 16 -8.90 -0.68 15.77
CA VAL A 16 -7.84 0.12 16.39
C VAL A 16 -6.49 -0.60 16.40
N ARG A 17 -6.46 -1.87 16.83
CA ARG A 17 -5.20 -2.60 16.94
C ARG A 17 -4.61 -2.93 15.57
N ALA A 18 -5.45 -3.22 14.57
CA ALA A 18 -4.99 -3.43 13.20
C ALA A 18 -4.44 -2.14 12.60
N ARG A 19 -5.09 -1.01 12.87
CA ARG A 19 -4.63 0.31 12.42
C ARG A 19 -3.27 0.64 13.03
N GLU A 20 -3.08 0.38 14.30
CA GLU A 20 -1.80 0.60 14.99
C GLU A 20 -0.71 -0.29 14.40
N ALA A 21 -1.02 -1.56 14.15
CA ALA A 21 -0.08 -2.49 13.55
C ALA A 21 0.31 -2.05 12.13
N ALA A 22 -0.65 -1.62 11.32
CA ALA A 22 -0.37 -1.10 9.98
C ALA A 22 0.52 0.13 10.03
N GLY A 23 0.24 1.05 10.96
CA GLY A 23 1.06 2.25 11.16
C GLY A 23 2.49 1.92 11.56
N ALA A 24 2.68 0.92 12.44
CA ALA A 24 4.01 0.48 12.84
C ALA A 24 4.79 -0.10 11.66
N GLU A 25 4.13 -0.89 10.82
CA GLU A 25 4.77 -1.45 9.63
C GLU A 25 5.16 -0.36 8.62
N LEU A 26 4.30 0.64 8.43
CA LEU A 26 4.62 1.77 7.55
C LEU A 26 5.79 2.60 8.09
N ARG A 27 5.89 2.76 9.42
CA ARG A 27 7.05 3.43 10.01
C ARG A 27 8.34 2.66 9.76
N ARG A 28 8.30 1.32 9.81
CA ARG A 28 9.47 0.51 9.46
C ARG A 28 9.91 0.78 8.03
N VAL A 29 8.98 0.84 7.09
CA VAL A 29 9.27 1.14 5.69
C VAL A 29 9.91 2.53 5.55
N GLN A 30 9.39 3.52 6.29
CA GLN A 30 9.96 4.87 6.28
C GLN A 30 11.39 4.91 6.81
N GLN A 31 11.77 3.97 7.66
CA GLN A 31 13.12 3.83 8.19
C GLN A 31 14.05 3.03 7.28
N GLY A 32 13.57 2.64 6.10
CA GLY A 32 14.35 1.85 5.16
C GLY A 32 14.33 0.36 5.43
N LEU A 33 13.46 -0.10 6.34
CA LEU A 33 13.34 -1.51 6.68
C LEU A 33 12.20 -2.16 5.90
N GLU A 34 12.27 -3.49 5.77
CA GLU A 34 11.15 -4.25 5.20
C GLU A 34 10.06 -4.44 6.24
N PRO A 35 8.79 -4.52 5.83
CA PRO A 35 7.72 -4.90 6.76
C PRO A 35 7.96 -6.30 7.33
N THR A 36 7.32 -6.59 8.46
CA THR A 36 7.46 -7.88 9.13
C THR A 36 6.94 -9.04 8.26
N ASP A 37 5.78 -8.85 7.64
CA ASP A 37 5.18 -9.85 6.75
C ASP A 37 4.68 -9.13 5.49
N TRP A 38 5.24 -9.51 4.34
CA TRP A 38 4.92 -8.85 3.08
C TRP A 38 5.19 -9.78 1.91
N LYS A 39 4.66 -9.40 0.76
CA LYS A 39 5.00 -10.04 -0.51
C LYS A 39 5.01 -9.01 -1.64
N PRO A 40 5.77 -9.26 -2.72
CA PRO A 40 5.67 -8.41 -3.91
C PRO A 40 4.33 -8.63 -4.62
N VAL A 41 3.80 -7.58 -5.22
CA VAL A 41 2.57 -7.64 -6.00
C VAL A 41 2.85 -7.02 -7.38
N THR A 42 3.51 -7.81 -8.24
CA THR A 42 3.96 -7.33 -9.54
C THR A 42 2.80 -7.05 -10.50
N SER A 43 1.64 -7.68 -10.27
CA SER A 43 0.44 -7.40 -11.07
C SER A 43 -0.08 -5.98 -10.88
N VAL A 44 0.26 -5.33 -9.76
CA VAL A 44 -0.06 -3.93 -9.54
C VAL A 44 1.00 -3.05 -10.20
N GLY A 45 2.25 -3.36 -9.99
CA GLY A 45 3.37 -2.62 -10.57
C GLY A 45 4.70 -3.08 -10.00
N LEU A 46 5.77 -2.76 -10.72
CA LEU A 46 7.12 -3.07 -10.24
C LEU A 46 7.43 -2.29 -8.98
N GLY A 47 7.97 -2.98 -7.98
CA GLY A 47 8.32 -2.35 -6.70
C GLY A 47 7.16 -2.19 -5.74
N VAL A 48 5.98 -2.67 -6.10
CA VAL A 48 4.81 -2.65 -5.20
C VAL A 48 4.88 -3.83 -4.26
N LYS A 49 4.63 -3.57 -2.99
CA LYS A 49 4.63 -4.57 -1.93
C LYS A 49 3.31 -4.54 -1.17
N GLU A 50 2.90 -5.71 -0.71
CA GLU A 50 1.70 -5.87 0.11
C GLU A 50 2.13 -6.17 1.54
N ILE A 51 1.80 -5.29 2.47
CA ILE A 51 1.97 -5.54 3.90
C ILE A 51 0.80 -6.36 4.38
N ARG A 52 1.09 -7.42 5.14
CA ARG A 52 0.07 -8.28 5.73
C ARG A 52 -0.02 -8.01 7.23
N VAL A 53 -1.21 -7.67 7.69
CA VAL A 53 -1.51 -7.41 9.10
C VAL A 53 -2.52 -8.44 9.57
N HIS A 54 -2.15 -9.21 10.59
CA HIS A 54 -2.95 -10.35 11.09
C HIS A 54 -3.56 -10.07 12.47
N VAL A 55 -3.99 -8.85 12.71
CA VAL A 55 -4.53 -8.41 14.00
C VAL A 55 -5.98 -8.02 13.80
N GLU A 56 -6.87 -8.62 14.60
CA GLU A 56 -8.31 -8.36 14.52
C GLU A 56 -8.85 -8.53 13.10
N GLY A 57 -8.52 -9.66 12.48
CA GLY A 57 -8.82 -9.98 11.11
C GLY A 57 -7.61 -9.84 10.21
N GLU A 58 -7.81 -10.02 8.93
CA GLU A 58 -6.75 -9.95 7.93
C GLU A 58 -6.84 -8.63 7.19
N HIS A 59 -5.78 -7.85 7.22
CA HIS A 59 -5.72 -6.54 6.57
C HIS A 59 -4.52 -6.47 5.66
N ARG A 60 -4.64 -5.70 4.59
CA ARG A 60 -3.58 -5.54 3.59
C ARG A 60 -3.37 -4.08 3.29
N VAL A 61 -2.10 -3.69 3.13
CA VAL A 61 -1.71 -2.35 2.71
C VAL A 61 -0.76 -2.48 1.53
N LEU A 62 -1.13 -1.92 0.40
CA LEU A 62 -0.31 -1.95 -0.82
C LEU A 62 0.43 -0.63 -0.94
N TYR A 63 1.75 -0.70 -1.08
CA TYR A 63 2.56 0.51 -1.17
C TYR A 63 3.69 0.35 -2.20
N ALA A 64 4.20 1.48 -2.65
CA ALA A 64 5.38 1.56 -3.50
C ALA A 64 6.40 2.48 -2.84
N ALA A 65 7.66 2.02 -2.73
CA ALA A 65 8.75 2.79 -2.16
C ALA A 65 9.83 3.13 -3.19
N LYS A 66 9.51 2.96 -4.46
CA LYS A 66 10.43 3.02 -5.58
C LYS A 66 10.70 4.44 -6.06
N PHE A 67 9.78 5.39 -5.80
CA PHE A 67 9.80 6.69 -6.44
C PHE A 67 10.40 7.77 -5.54
N ALA A 68 11.50 8.39 -6.00
CA ALA A 68 12.04 9.64 -5.45
C ALA A 68 12.20 9.65 -3.92
N GLY A 69 12.50 8.51 -3.30
CA GLY A 69 12.69 8.42 -1.84
C GLY A 69 11.41 8.58 -1.04
N ALA A 70 10.25 8.63 -1.67
CA ALA A 70 8.98 8.72 -0.99
C ALA A 70 8.26 7.37 -0.98
N ILE A 71 7.40 7.18 0.01
CA ILE A 71 6.57 5.99 0.12
C ILE A 71 5.15 6.38 -0.24
N TYR A 72 4.57 5.66 -1.19
CA TYR A 72 3.22 5.90 -1.67
C TYR A 72 2.31 4.74 -1.28
N VAL A 73 1.32 5.01 -0.44
CA VAL A 73 0.33 3.99 -0.09
C VAL A 73 -0.76 4.04 -1.15
N LEU A 74 -0.92 2.94 -1.88
CA LEU A 74 -1.83 2.86 -3.03
C LEU A 74 -3.23 2.46 -2.62
N HIS A 75 -3.35 1.52 -1.70
CA HIS A 75 -4.64 0.96 -1.32
C HIS A 75 -4.52 0.21 0.01
N ALA A 76 -5.61 0.14 0.74
CA ALA A 76 -5.68 -0.65 1.96
C ALA A 76 -7.08 -1.24 2.06
N PHE A 77 -7.17 -2.49 2.57
CA PHE A 77 -8.44 -3.18 2.63
C PHE A 77 -8.40 -4.31 3.65
N GLN A 78 -9.59 -4.72 4.12
CA GLN A 78 -9.74 -5.91 4.93
C GLN A 78 -9.94 -7.09 3.98
N LYS A 79 -9.17 -8.14 4.19
CA LYS A 79 -9.23 -9.33 3.35
C LYS A 79 -10.22 -10.32 3.96
N THR A 80 -11.29 -10.58 3.23
CA THR A 80 -12.35 -11.48 3.69
C THR A 80 -12.37 -12.83 2.97
N SER A 81 -11.44 -13.04 2.02
CA SER A 81 -11.35 -14.27 1.24
C SER A 81 -9.90 -14.75 1.18
N GLN A 82 -9.68 -15.96 0.69
CA GLN A 82 -8.36 -16.56 0.56
C GLN A 82 -7.46 -15.78 -0.42
N LYS A 83 -8.06 -15.14 -1.40
CA LYS A 83 -7.31 -14.38 -2.42
C LYS A 83 -7.64 -12.91 -2.33
N THR A 84 -6.66 -12.05 -2.62
CA THR A 84 -6.90 -10.63 -2.84
C THR A 84 -7.87 -10.49 -4.01
N THR A 85 -8.92 -9.70 -3.84
CA THR A 85 -9.94 -9.57 -4.87
C THR A 85 -9.39 -8.86 -6.09
N LYS A 86 -9.94 -9.20 -7.25
CA LYS A 86 -9.57 -8.54 -8.50
C LYS A 86 -9.85 -7.04 -8.43
N GLY A 87 -10.92 -6.63 -7.77
CA GLY A 87 -11.25 -5.23 -7.62
C GLY A 87 -10.19 -4.45 -6.86
N ASP A 88 -9.64 -5.02 -5.80
CA ASP A 88 -8.56 -4.39 -5.02
C ASP A 88 -7.28 -4.27 -5.85
N ILE A 89 -6.93 -5.32 -6.58
CA ILE A 89 -5.76 -5.32 -7.46
C ILE A 89 -5.93 -4.29 -8.57
N ASP A 90 -7.08 -4.25 -9.23
CA ASP A 90 -7.34 -3.33 -10.34
C ASP A 90 -7.29 -1.88 -9.88
N LEU A 91 -7.87 -1.58 -8.70
CA LEU A 91 -7.84 -0.24 -8.14
C LEU A 91 -6.41 0.19 -7.83
N ALA A 92 -5.63 -0.66 -7.18
CA ALA A 92 -4.24 -0.36 -6.86
C ALA A 92 -3.41 -0.17 -8.13
N ALA A 93 -3.64 -1.00 -9.16
CA ALA A 93 -2.94 -0.88 -10.44
C ALA A 93 -3.26 0.44 -11.13
N ARG A 94 -4.51 0.89 -11.10
CA ARG A 94 -4.88 2.20 -11.66
C ARG A 94 -4.16 3.34 -10.93
N ARG A 95 -4.13 3.28 -9.60
CA ARG A 95 -3.45 4.30 -8.80
C ARG A 95 -1.96 4.31 -9.05
N TYR A 96 -1.36 3.14 -9.20
CA TYR A 96 0.06 3.03 -9.55
C TYR A 96 0.35 3.67 -10.90
N ARG A 97 -0.44 3.37 -11.92
CA ARG A 97 -0.24 3.95 -13.25
C ARG A 97 -0.42 5.46 -13.25
N GLN A 98 -1.42 5.95 -12.53
CA GLN A 98 -1.66 7.39 -12.40
C GLN A 98 -0.47 8.07 -11.71
N LEU A 99 0.01 7.48 -10.62
CA LEU A 99 1.17 8.00 -9.89
C LEU A 99 2.41 8.03 -10.78
N ALA A 100 2.69 6.94 -11.48
CA ALA A 100 3.85 6.85 -12.36
C ALA A 100 3.78 7.92 -13.46
N GLY A 101 2.58 8.15 -14.02
CA GLY A 101 2.37 9.19 -15.03
C GLY A 101 2.58 10.60 -14.49
N GLU A 102 2.09 10.88 -13.29
CA GLU A 102 2.27 12.18 -12.64
C GLU A 102 3.75 12.47 -12.34
N LEU A 103 4.45 11.47 -11.82
CA LEU A 103 5.87 11.61 -11.51
C LEU A 103 6.72 11.77 -12.77
N LEU A 104 6.36 11.10 -13.84
CA LEU A 104 7.03 11.28 -15.13
C LEU A 104 6.83 12.68 -15.66
N LYS A 105 5.62 13.24 -15.60
CA LYS A 105 5.35 14.61 -16.01
C LYS A 105 6.15 15.61 -15.17
N ALA A 106 6.18 15.43 -13.87
CA ALA A 106 6.95 16.31 -12.99
C ALA A 106 8.44 16.30 -13.34
N LYS A 107 8.96 15.15 -13.77
CA LYS A 107 10.37 15.01 -14.12
C LYS A 107 10.73 15.67 -15.44
N VAL A 108 9.77 15.79 -16.35
CA VAL A 108 9.96 16.38 -17.67
C VAL A 108 9.83 17.91 -17.63
N GLN A 109 9.15 18.44 -16.66
CA GLN A 109 9.02 19.87 -16.46
C GLN A 109 10.21 20.42 -15.69
#